data_cfe4779645a0db7ca3957c15cba96486
#
_entry.id   cfe4779645a0db7ca3957c15cba96486
#
_cell.length_a   1.000
_cell.length_b   1.000
_cell.length_c   1.000
_cell.angle_alpha   90.00
_cell.angle_beta   90.00
_cell.angle_gamma   90.00
#
_symmetry.space_group_name_H-M   'P 1'
#
loop_
_entity.id
_entity.type
_entity.pdbx_description
1 polymer ?
#
loop_
_entity_poly.entity_id
_entity_poly.type
_entity_poly.pdbx_seq_one_letter_code
_entity_poly.pdbx_strand_id
1 'polypeptide(L)'
;IDIYNDNFKNKAFKMDLSKVTDISVFTKYDPDVIIGGPPCQDYSSAGKRDEHGGRADRTIDFANIVTRVQPKYFVMENVKGIMSAPLKHVPLSERDESDPDQRLGTVLDVILSEFDKLGYKTVYGVLDAVNYGVPQFRERFVLIGSRDNEDIFLPIPTHFQMHQNKEYQWQTVRSVIE
;
A
#
# COMPACT_ATOMS: atom_id res chain seq x y z
N ILE A 1 14.08 14.59 -2.51
CA ILE A 1 13.29 15.57 -3.31
C ILE A 1 14.17 16.25 -4.35
N ASP A 2 15.36 16.75 -3.96
CA ASP A 2 16.24 17.49 -4.86
C ASP A 2 16.62 16.64 -6.09
N ILE A 3 17.13 15.43 -5.87
CA ILE A 3 17.47 14.49 -6.97
C ILE A 3 16.26 14.18 -7.88
N TYR A 4 15.06 14.06 -7.30
CA TYR A 4 13.85 13.85 -8.10
C TYR A 4 13.54 15.09 -8.94
N ASN A 5 13.60 16.27 -8.34
CA ASN A 5 13.30 17.54 -9.01
C ASN A 5 14.33 17.88 -10.09
N ASP A 6 15.61 17.53 -9.88
CA ASP A 6 16.66 17.69 -10.91
C ASP A 6 16.34 16.86 -12.17
N ASN A 7 15.77 15.64 -11.98
CA ASN A 7 15.40 14.77 -13.10
C ASN A 7 14.03 15.12 -13.70
N PHE A 8 13.07 15.60 -12.91
CA PHE A 8 11.66 15.75 -13.30
C PHE A 8 11.14 17.20 -13.22
N LYS A 9 12.02 18.19 -13.26
CA LYS A 9 11.68 19.64 -13.37
C LYS A 9 10.76 20.12 -12.24
N ASN A 10 11.17 19.95 -10.99
CA ASN A 10 10.50 20.47 -9.79
C ASN A 10 9.04 20.00 -9.61
N LYS A 11 8.78 18.73 -9.85
CA LYS A 11 7.43 18.13 -9.67
C LYS A 11 7.22 17.49 -8.30
N ALA A 12 8.26 17.36 -7.46
CA ALA A 12 8.14 16.78 -6.14
C ALA A 12 8.08 17.87 -5.06
N PHE A 13 7.16 17.72 -4.12
CA PHE A 13 6.97 18.62 -2.99
C PHE A 13 7.15 17.83 -1.68
N LYS A 14 7.83 18.45 -0.71
CA LYS A 14 7.93 17.89 0.64
C LYS A 14 6.69 18.32 1.42
N MET A 15 5.88 17.33 1.82
CA MET A 15 4.64 17.59 2.54
C MET A 15 4.40 16.49 3.58
N ASP A 16 3.94 16.89 4.75
CA ASP A 16 3.47 15.99 5.80
C ASP A 16 1.96 15.79 5.60
N LEU A 17 1.55 14.59 5.16
CA LEU A 17 0.16 14.30 4.83
C LEU A 17 -0.76 14.38 6.05
N SER A 18 -0.25 14.12 7.26
CA SER A 18 -1.05 14.25 8.50
C SER A 18 -1.47 15.69 8.82
N LYS A 19 -0.79 16.67 8.21
CA LYS A 19 -1.02 18.10 8.44
C LYS A 19 -1.75 18.80 7.29
N VAL A 20 -2.15 18.05 6.27
CA VAL A 20 -2.85 18.61 5.12
C VAL A 20 -4.29 18.97 5.50
N THR A 21 -4.54 20.24 5.72
CA THR A 21 -5.88 20.82 5.94
C THR A 21 -6.52 21.27 4.65
N ASP A 22 -5.74 21.90 3.77
CA ASP A 22 -6.18 22.35 2.45
C ASP A 22 -5.96 21.27 1.39
N ILE A 23 -7.04 20.68 0.93
CA ILE A 23 -7.03 19.62 -0.08
C ILE A 23 -6.81 20.17 -1.49
N SER A 24 -6.94 21.49 -1.70
CA SER A 24 -6.75 22.11 -3.03
C SER A 24 -5.36 21.88 -3.60
N VAL A 25 -4.38 21.60 -2.73
CA VAL A 25 -3.01 21.22 -3.14
C VAL A 25 -2.99 19.98 -4.02
N PHE A 26 -4.00 19.12 -3.91
CA PHE A 26 -4.15 17.92 -4.75
C PHE A 26 -5.25 18.11 -5.80
N THR A 27 -6.43 18.60 -5.40
CA THR A 27 -7.60 18.67 -6.30
C THR A 27 -7.40 19.65 -7.46
N LYS A 28 -6.53 20.65 -7.32
CA LYS A 28 -6.17 21.57 -8.43
C LYS A 28 -5.56 20.86 -9.65
N TYR A 29 -5.09 19.63 -9.49
CA TYR A 29 -4.53 18.83 -10.59
C TYR A 29 -5.56 17.90 -11.21
N ASP A 30 -6.76 17.80 -10.61
CA ASP A 30 -7.84 16.88 -11.02
C ASP A 30 -7.31 15.46 -11.30
N PRO A 31 -6.69 14.79 -10.33
CA PRO A 31 -6.00 13.54 -10.59
C PRO A 31 -6.99 12.40 -10.82
N ASP A 32 -6.87 11.71 -11.95
CA ASP A 32 -7.60 10.48 -12.20
C ASP A 32 -7.13 9.34 -11.27
N VAL A 33 -5.85 9.34 -10.92
CA VAL A 33 -5.23 8.26 -10.12
C VAL A 33 -4.38 8.83 -9.01
N ILE A 34 -4.53 8.27 -7.80
CA ILE A 34 -3.59 8.49 -6.69
C ILE A 34 -2.87 7.19 -6.39
N ILE A 35 -1.54 7.24 -6.39
CA ILE A 35 -0.68 6.10 -6.03
C ILE A 35 0.11 6.46 -4.78
N GLY A 36 0.17 5.57 -3.79
CA GLY A 36 0.95 5.78 -2.59
C GLY A 36 1.49 4.52 -1.94
N GLY A 37 2.67 4.66 -1.33
CA GLY A 37 3.29 3.66 -0.46
C GLY A 37 3.50 4.25 0.93
N PRO A 38 2.47 4.34 1.78
CA PRO A 38 2.62 4.89 3.12
C PRO A 38 3.63 4.08 3.93
N PRO A 39 4.44 4.72 4.80
CA PRO A 39 5.47 4.04 5.58
C PRO A 39 4.92 2.84 6.36
N CYS A 40 5.66 1.73 6.29
CA CYS A 40 5.27 0.44 6.88
C CYS A 40 6.04 0.11 8.16
N GLN A 41 6.67 1.09 8.82
CA GLN A 41 7.62 0.83 9.93
C GLN A 41 7.05 -0.07 11.03
N ASP A 42 5.75 -0.19 11.14
CA ASP A 42 5.04 -0.93 12.16
C ASP A 42 4.53 -2.30 11.72
N TYR A 43 4.35 -2.50 10.44
CA TYR A 43 3.89 -3.77 9.88
C TYR A 43 5.05 -4.67 9.44
N SER A 44 6.30 -4.17 9.51
CA SER A 44 7.47 -4.94 9.14
C SER A 44 8.00 -5.72 10.34
N SER A 45 8.35 -6.98 10.13
CA SER A 45 8.97 -7.84 11.15
C SER A 45 10.35 -7.35 11.63
N ALA A 46 10.97 -6.41 10.90
CA ALA A 46 12.30 -5.86 11.18
C ALA A 46 12.28 -4.47 11.83
N GLY A 47 11.10 -3.82 11.98
CA GLY A 47 10.97 -2.49 12.57
C GLY A 47 11.05 -2.52 14.10
N LYS A 48 11.68 -1.50 14.69
CA LYS A 48 11.55 -1.24 16.13
C LYS A 48 10.11 -0.82 16.40
N ARG A 49 9.39 -1.64 17.14
CA ARG A 49 8.01 -1.39 17.56
C ARG A 49 8.03 -0.33 18.65
N ASP A 50 7.42 0.82 18.41
CA ASP A 50 7.34 1.91 19.37
C ASP A 50 6.04 1.78 20.18
N GLU A 51 6.11 1.77 21.47
CA GLU A 51 5.00 1.52 22.40
C GLU A 51 4.01 2.70 22.46
N HIS A 52 4.33 3.85 21.86
CA HIS A 52 3.61 5.11 22.07
C HIS A 52 2.85 5.61 20.85
N GLY A 53 2.50 4.78 19.89
CA GLY A 53 1.37 5.10 19.11
C GLY A 53 1.48 5.51 17.67
N GLY A 54 0.37 5.70 17.12
CA GLY A 54 0.11 6.57 15.98
C GLY A 54 0.54 6.07 14.60
N ARG A 55 0.75 4.78 14.41
CA ARG A 55 1.47 4.26 13.25
C ARG A 55 0.57 3.63 12.19
N ALA A 56 -0.59 3.12 12.59
CA ALA A 56 -1.70 2.95 11.66
C ALA A 56 -2.02 4.28 10.95
N ASP A 57 -1.64 5.40 11.57
CA ASP A 57 -1.93 6.77 11.16
C ASP A 57 -1.48 7.08 9.72
N ARG A 58 -0.30 6.63 9.29
CA ARG A 58 0.22 6.99 7.95
C ARG A 58 -0.53 6.31 6.81
N THR A 59 -0.97 5.08 7.02
CA THR A 59 -1.82 4.39 6.06
C THR A 59 -3.22 5.00 6.05
N ILE A 60 -3.71 5.39 7.24
CA ILE A 60 -4.97 6.13 7.39
C ILE A 60 -4.84 7.54 6.79
N ASP A 61 -3.70 8.23 6.95
CA ASP A 61 -3.47 9.53 6.29
C ASP A 61 -3.59 9.41 4.77
N PHE A 62 -3.00 8.36 4.17
CA PHE A 62 -3.17 8.10 2.74
C PHE A 62 -4.65 7.87 2.38
N ALA A 63 -5.34 7.02 3.13
CA ALA A 63 -6.77 6.77 2.93
C ALA A 63 -7.58 8.07 3.03
N ASN A 64 -7.29 8.93 4.02
CA ASN A 64 -7.92 10.23 4.19
C ASN A 64 -7.69 11.17 2.98
N ILE A 65 -6.51 11.15 2.38
CA ILE A 65 -6.26 11.93 1.16
C ILE A 65 -7.12 11.39 0.01
N VAL A 66 -7.15 10.08 -0.20
CA VAL A 66 -7.98 9.46 -1.24
C VAL A 66 -9.46 9.78 -1.02
N THR A 67 -9.97 9.66 0.21
CA THR A 67 -11.39 9.95 0.54
C THR A 67 -11.77 11.40 0.30
N ARG A 68 -10.85 12.34 0.49
CA ARG A 68 -11.09 13.78 0.30
C ARG A 68 -10.90 14.23 -1.15
N VAL A 69 -9.97 13.64 -1.89
CA VAL A 69 -9.73 13.96 -3.30
C VAL A 69 -10.72 13.23 -4.21
N GLN A 70 -11.13 12.03 -3.84
CA GLN A 70 -12.03 11.15 -4.60
C GLN A 70 -11.58 10.91 -6.05
N PRO A 71 -10.33 10.47 -6.28
CA PRO A 71 -9.85 10.17 -7.60
C PRO A 71 -10.68 9.04 -8.23
N LYS A 72 -10.60 8.90 -9.56
CA LYS A 72 -11.26 7.80 -10.26
C LYS A 72 -10.70 6.44 -9.83
N TYR A 73 -9.38 6.37 -9.64
CA TYR A 73 -8.69 5.18 -9.14
C TYR A 73 -7.68 5.54 -8.05
N PHE A 74 -7.38 4.57 -7.21
CA PHE A 74 -6.20 4.64 -6.36
C PHE A 74 -5.47 3.31 -6.30
N VAL A 75 -4.16 3.39 -6.02
CA VAL A 75 -3.31 2.23 -5.77
C VAL A 75 -2.52 2.48 -4.49
N MET A 76 -2.63 1.58 -3.53
CA MET A 76 -1.85 1.60 -2.30
C MET A 76 -0.93 0.39 -2.24
N GLU A 77 0.36 0.61 -2.02
CA GLU A 77 1.34 -0.45 -1.75
C GLU A 77 1.73 -0.44 -0.28
N ASN A 78 1.93 -1.62 0.28
CA ASN A 78 2.48 -1.78 1.62
C ASN A 78 3.16 -3.15 1.78
N VAL A 79 3.72 -3.43 2.94
CA VAL A 79 4.18 -4.77 3.28
C VAL A 79 3.01 -5.69 3.60
N LYS A 80 3.18 -7.00 3.39
CA LYS A 80 2.19 -8.05 3.69
C LYS A 80 1.64 -7.96 5.13
N GLY A 81 2.46 -7.48 6.08
CA GLY A 81 2.09 -7.35 7.48
C GLY A 81 0.85 -6.49 7.77
N ILE A 82 0.46 -5.60 6.84
CA ILE A 82 -0.76 -4.78 6.98
C ILE A 82 -2.02 -5.64 7.11
N MET A 83 -2.05 -6.82 6.49
CA MET A 83 -3.20 -7.73 6.53
C MET A 83 -3.48 -8.30 7.92
N SER A 84 -2.49 -8.27 8.81
CA SER A 84 -2.60 -8.74 10.20
C SER A 84 -2.36 -7.64 11.23
N ALA A 85 -2.25 -6.40 10.80
CA ALA A 85 -1.97 -5.28 11.69
C ALA A 85 -3.19 -4.90 12.53
N PRO A 86 -3.08 -4.84 13.88
CA PRO A 86 -4.11 -4.26 14.74
C PRO A 86 -4.00 -2.74 14.74
N LEU A 87 -5.08 -2.03 14.99
CA LEU A 87 -5.08 -0.58 15.19
C LEU A 87 -4.25 -0.20 16.42
N LYS A 88 -4.39 -0.96 17.50
CA LYS A 88 -3.61 -0.81 18.72
C LYS A 88 -2.67 -2.00 18.89
N HIS A 89 -1.38 -1.72 18.79
CA HIS A 89 -0.38 -2.76 18.96
C HIS A 89 -0.17 -3.07 20.44
N VAL A 90 -0.39 -4.33 20.81
CA VAL A 90 -0.12 -4.87 22.15
C VAL A 90 0.65 -6.17 21.97
N PRO A 91 1.66 -6.47 22.83
CA PRO A 91 2.34 -7.77 22.82
C PRO A 91 1.34 -8.93 22.86
N LEU A 92 1.65 -10.04 22.19
CA LEU A 92 0.74 -11.19 22.11
C LEU A 92 0.31 -11.72 23.48
N SER A 93 1.22 -11.66 24.47
CA SER A 93 0.98 -12.09 25.86
C SER A 93 0.03 -11.18 26.65
N GLU A 94 -0.20 -9.95 26.17
CA GLU A 94 -0.98 -8.92 26.85
C GLU A 94 -2.22 -8.52 26.04
N ARG A 95 -2.43 -9.17 24.89
CA ARG A 95 -3.52 -8.84 23.98
C ARG A 95 -4.87 -9.23 24.56
N ASP A 96 -5.80 -8.30 24.55
CA ASP A 96 -7.21 -8.52 24.82
C ASP A 96 -7.96 -8.70 23.50
N GLU A 97 -8.36 -9.93 23.17
CA GLU A 97 -9.10 -10.24 21.94
C GLU A 97 -10.53 -9.66 21.94
N SER A 98 -11.03 -9.24 23.11
CA SER A 98 -12.33 -8.55 23.21
C SER A 98 -12.23 -7.07 22.87
N ASP A 99 -11.01 -6.47 22.87
CA ASP A 99 -10.77 -5.10 22.41
C ASP A 99 -10.68 -5.11 20.87
N PRO A 100 -11.65 -4.50 20.15
CA PRO A 100 -11.66 -4.50 18.68
C PRO A 100 -10.37 -3.92 18.08
N ASP A 101 -9.75 -2.93 18.73
CA ASP A 101 -8.56 -2.24 18.22
C ASP A 101 -7.30 -3.10 18.34
N GLN A 102 -7.31 -4.12 19.19
CA GLN A 102 -6.20 -5.07 19.35
C GLN A 102 -6.34 -6.32 18.47
N ARG A 103 -7.51 -6.50 17.82
CA ARG A 103 -7.75 -7.64 16.93
C ARG A 103 -6.89 -7.52 15.68
N LEU A 104 -6.35 -8.68 15.25
CA LEU A 104 -5.56 -8.75 14.02
C LEU A 104 -6.40 -8.39 12.79
N GLY A 105 -5.79 -7.62 11.88
CA GLY A 105 -6.41 -7.21 10.62
C GLY A 105 -7.26 -5.95 10.69
N THR A 106 -7.50 -5.37 11.87
CA THR A 106 -8.40 -4.21 12.04
C THR A 106 -7.95 -2.97 11.26
N VAL A 107 -6.66 -2.78 11.01
CA VAL A 107 -6.18 -1.67 10.16
C VAL A 107 -6.74 -1.79 8.74
N LEU A 108 -6.66 -2.99 8.15
CA LEU A 108 -7.17 -3.21 6.80
C LEU A 108 -8.70 -3.13 6.78
N ASP A 109 -9.38 -3.69 7.78
CA ASP A 109 -10.85 -3.62 7.89
C ASP A 109 -11.34 -2.16 7.91
N VAL A 110 -10.68 -1.28 8.68
CA VAL A 110 -11.02 0.16 8.73
C VAL A 110 -10.82 0.81 7.37
N ILE A 111 -9.68 0.59 6.73
CA ILE A 111 -9.37 1.17 5.43
C ILE A 111 -10.40 0.74 4.37
N LEU A 112 -10.71 -0.55 4.29
CA LEU A 112 -11.69 -1.07 3.35
C LEU A 112 -13.08 -0.53 3.61
N SER A 113 -13.48 -0.42 4.90
CA SER A 113 -14.77 0.16 5.29
C SER A 113 -14.92 1.63 4.88
N GLU A 114 -13.85 2.44 5.00
CA GLU A 114 -13.90 3.84 4.56
C GLU A 114 -14.06 3.95 3.04
N PHE A 115 -13.40 3.12 2.26
CA PHE A 115 -13.56 3.12 0.81
C PHE A 115 -14.93 2.59 0.36
N ASP A 116 -15.45 1.57 1.03
CA ASP A 116 -16.80 1.02 0.76
C ASP A 116 -17.90 2.06 1.00
N LYS A 117 -17.83 2.83 2.10
CA LYS A 117 -18.74 3.94 2.39
C LYS A 117 -18.80 5.01 1.30
N LEU A 118 -17.70 5.18 0.56
CA LEU A 118 -17.59 6.11 -0.56
C LEU A 118 -17.97 5.49 -1.91
N GLY A 119 -18.37 4.22 -1.91
CA GLY A 119 -18.75 3.48 -3.11
C GLY A 119 -17.56 3.01 -3.96
N TYR A 120 -16.33 3.00 -3.43
CA TYR A 120 -15.21 2.41 -4.14
C TYR A 120 -15.34 0.89 -4.20
N LYS A 121 -15.26 0.33 -5.39
CA LYS A 121 -14.99 -1.10 -5.56
C LYS A 121 -13.49 -1.33 -5.33
N THR A 122 -13.15 -2.28 -4.47
CA THR A 122 -11.75 -2.55 -4.12
C THR A 122 -11.34 -3.97 -4.43
N VAL A 123 -10.08 -4.16 -4.82
CA VAL A 123 -9.42 -5.47 -4.92
C VAL A 123 -8.05 -5.37 -4.27
N TYR A 124 -7.66 -6.38 -3.52
CA TYR A 124 -6.35 -6.42 -2.88
C TYR A 124 -5.77 -7.83 -2.84
N GLY A 125 -4.46 -7.88 -2.64
CA GLY A 125 -3.73 -9.15 -2.46
C GLY A 125 -2.25 -8.93 -2.25
N VAL A 126 -1.53 -10.03 -2.11
CA VAL A 126 -0.07 -10.02 -1.98
C VAL A 126 0.53 -10.45 -3.31
N LEU A 127 1.37 -9.59 -3.87
CA LEU A 127 2.12 -9.85 -5.09
C LEU A 127 3.58 -10.11 -4.72
N ASP A 128 4.18 -11.16 -5.30
CA ASP A 128 5.62 -11.41 -5.16
C ASP A 128 6.33 -11.00 -6.45
N ALA A 129 7.30 -10.11 -6.35
CA ALA A 129 8.02 -9.53 -7.48
C ALA A 129 8.65 -10.59 -8.40
N VAL A 130 9.07 -11.74 -7.85
CA VAL A 130 9.64 -12.84 -8.64
C VAL A 130 8.66 -13.38 -9.68
N ASN A 131 7.35 -13.33 -9.39
CA ASN A 131 6.29 -13.77 -10.30
C ASN A 131 6.04 -12.80 -11.46
N TYR A 132 6.76 -11.68 -11.51
CA TYR A 132 6.66 -10.63 -12.53
C TYR A 132 8.01 -10.34 -13.22
N GLY A 133 8.96 -11.29 -13.14
CA GLY A 133 10.25 -11.19 -13.81
C GLY A 133 11.34 -10.42 -13.07
N VAL A 134 11.10 -10.05 -11.82
CA VAL A 134 12.13 -9.44 -10.97
C VAL A 134 12.92 -10.55 -10.28
N PRO A 135 14.26 -10.57 -10.32
CA PRO A 135 15.08 -11.61 -9.70
C PRO A 135 15.19 -11.41 -8.17
N GLN A 136 14.06 -11.23 -7.51
CA GLN A 136 13.96 -10.99 -6.07
C GLN A 136 12.65 -11.54 -5.51
N PHE A 137 12.73 -12.31 -4.43
CA PHE A 137 11.59 -12.60 -3.59
C PHE A 137 11.22 -11.34 -2.79
N ARG A 138 10.11 -10.73 -3.15
CA ARG A 138 9.64 -9.49 -2.53
C ARG A 138 8.12 -9.43 -2.54
N GLU A 139 7.52 -9.94 -1.48
CA GLU A 139 6.07 -9.86 -1.28
C GLU A 139 5.64 -8.42 -0.92
N ARG A 140 4.62 -7.92 -1.61
CA ARG A 140 3.99 -6.64 -1.34
C ARG A 140 2.48 -6.75 -1.36
N PHE A 141 1.86 -6.17 -0.36
CA PHE A 141 0.42 -5.94 -0.37
C PHE A 141 0.12 -4.82 -1.36
N VAL A 142 -0.87 -5.04 -2.20
CA VAL A 142 -1.38 -4.06 -3.15
C VAL A 142 -2.89 -3.98 -2.99
N LEU A 143 -3.42 -2.78 -2.86
CA LEU A 143 -4.85 -2.47 -2.85
C LEU A 143 -5.13 -1.50 -3.99
N ILE A 144 -6.09 -1.83 -4.83
CA ILE A 144 -6.56 -1.00 -5.93
C ILE A 144 -8.03 -0.68 -5.69
N GLY A 145 -8.42 0.56 -5.91
CA GLY A 145 -9.83 0.99 -5.83
C GLY A 145 -10.29 1.71 -7.10
N SER A 146 -11.54 1.47 -7.49
CA SER A 146 -12.25 2.19 -8.55
C SER A 146 -13.50 2.83 -7.97
N ARG A 147 -13.68 4.14 -8.20
CA ARG A 147 -14.87 4.90 -7.79
C ARG A 147 -16.08 4.61 -8.66
N ASP A 148 -15.85 4.38 -9.94
CA ASP A 148 -16.90 4.31 -10.96
C ASP A 148 -17.42 2.87 -11.17
N ASN A 149 -17.20 1.98 -10.20
CA ASN A 149 -17.61 0.57 -10.18
C ASN A 149 -17.11 -0.26 -11.39
N GLU A 150 -16.01 0.15 -11.99
CA GLU A 150 -15.39 -0.61 -13.08
C GLU A 150 -14.77 -1.91 -12.56
N ASP A 151 -14.65 -2.92 -13.41
CA ASP A 151 -13.97 -4.15 -13.07
C ASP A 151 -12.46 -3.93 -13.00
N ILE A 152 -11.92 -4.13 -11.80
CA ILE A 152 -10.50 -4.01 -11.50
C ILE A 152 -9.95 -5.35 -11.03
N PHE A 153 -8.73 -5.65 -11.44
CA PHE A 153 -8.08 -6.93 -11.14
C PHE A 153 -6.64 -6.70 -10.71
N LEU A 154 -6.14 -7.58 -9.85
CA LEU A 154 -4.70 -7.66 -9.62
C LEU A 154 -4.03 -8.25 -10.87
N PRO A 155 -2.78 -7.82 -11.19
CA PRO A 155 -2.05 -8.35 -12.32
C PRO A 155 -1.84 -9.87 -12.18
N ILE A 156 -2.00 -10.59 -13.28
CA ILE A 156 -1.77 -12.04 -13.33
C ILE A 156 -0.25 -12.29 -13.34
N PRO A 157 0.28 -13.24 -12.57
CA PRO A 157 1.68 -13.64 -12.64
C PRO A 157 2.12 -14.00 -14.06
N THR A 158 3.29 -13.51 -14.45
CA THR A 158 3.88 -13.76 -15.79
C THR A 158 5.05 -14.73 -15.74
N HIS A 159 5.64 -14.94 -14.55
CA HIS A 159 6.80 -15.81 -14.35
C HIS A 159 6.52 -16.84 -13.26
N PHE A 160 7.08 -18.03 -13.42
CA PHE A 160 6.81 -19.19 -12.57
C PHE A 160 8.12 -19.91 -12.23
N GLN A 161 8.16 -20.56 -11.07
CA GLN A 161 9.34 -21.34 -10.64
C GLN A 161 9.71 -22.43 -11.69
N MET A 162 8.70 -23.10 -12.26
CA MET A 162 8.87 -24.06 -13.34
C MET A 162 7.88 -23.76 -14.45
N HIS A 163 8.39 -23.64 -15.67
CA HIS A 163 7.61 -23.44 -16.89
C HIS A 163 8.31 -24.08 -18.09
N GLN A 164 7.57 -24.63 -19.05
CA GLN A 164 8.15 -25.26 -20.25
C GLN A 164 8.96 -24.27 -21.09
N ASN A 165 8.45 -23.05 -21.25
CA ASN A 165 9.20 -21.96 -21.88
C ASN A 165 10.02 -21.22 -20.84
N LYS A 166 11.35 -21.17 -21.08
CA LYS A 166 12.32 -20.49 -20.17
C LYS A 166 12.06 -18.98 -20.00
N GLU A 167 11.46 -18.34 -20.97
CA GLU A 167 11.07 -16.93 -20.92
C GLU A 167 10.10 -16.62 -19.78
N TYR A 168 9.24 -17.58 -19.42
CA TYR A 168 8.28 -17.47 -18.33
C TYR A 168 8.77 -18.10 -17.01
N GLN A 169 10.04 -18.51 -16.94
CA GLN A 169 10.62 -18.95 -15.67
C GLN A 169 11.10 -17.75 -14.85
N TRP A 170 11.16 -17.94 -13.54
CA TRP A 170 11.73 -16.94 -12.65
C TRP A 170 13.12 -16.53 -13.10
N GLN A 171 13.33 -15.22 -13.15
CA GLN A 171 14.64 -14.67 -13.49
C GLN A 171 15.61 -14.84 -12.32
N THR A 172 16.88 -15.02 -12.62
CA THR A 172 17.94 -15.08 -11.61
C THR A 172 18.74 -13.79 -11.62
N VAL A 173 19.41 -13.46 -10.50
CA VAL A 173 20.30 -12.30 -10.46
C VAL A 173 21.35 -12.38 -11.56
N ARG A 174 21.90 -13.57 -11.83
CA ARG A 174 22.88 -13.79 -12.89
C ARG A 174 22.34 -13.39 -14.26
N SER A 175 21.10 -13.74 -14.59
CA SER A 175 20.50 -13.48 -15.91
C SER A 175 20.27 -12.00 -16.22
N VAL A 176 20.44 -11.11 -15.23
CA VAL A 176 20.20 -9.65 -15.38
C VAL A 176 21.47 -8.81 -15.20
N ILE A 177 22.58 -9.41 -14.75
CA ILE A 177 23.87 -8.71 -14.54
C ILE A 177 24.98 -9.20 -15.48
N GLU A 178 24.82 -10.31 -16.18
CA GLU A 178 25.67 -10.80 -17.28
C GLU A 178 25.09 -10.34 -18.63
#